data_2cc4d5dad88012f06eb1ec027e48b249
#
_entry.id   2cc4d5dad88012f06eb1ec027e48b249
#
_cell.length_a   1.000
_cell.length_b   1.000
_cell.length_c   1.000
_cell.angle_alpha   90.00
_cell.angle_beta   90.00
_cell.angle_gamma   90.00
#
_symmetry.space_group_name_H-M   'P 1'
#
loop_
_entity.id
_entity.type
_entity.pdbx_description
1 polymer ?
#
loop_
_entity_poly.entity_id
_entity_poly.type
_entity_poly.pdbx_seq_one_letter_code
_entity_poly.pdbx_strand_id
1 'polypeptide(L)'
;ALGMELRLNCVFLIFFSLLSYEVFFDLRASRLEECVRATTGIGSVYAAETAVLLLLNVGVTVYFSLFPLGLALCSGMPFTAELAGYIGLAALRDVFLMGVLGIWLGLFAALWLKRMTGYLVIFLFILLTGPLGEMILSLPFGGTGRAPSWLYTLFLLSAQGLNWRMNYHYGYSLLPYRFAQIALWLGAFGLPIFLRFGQIAHRRGSVYRLLAILSAGMMVLGAVGMVQPGSRFEMSYAKDSSLNADENYYRTHAAAKEEAADFTVESYDLSLRVTDQLYADAVLTLSDSSAADDRRVFTLYHGFTVESVTDGTGKALPFDRKGDLLTVSGFGSAVGTLTLRYAGYHPRYYSNRQGICLPGYIAYYPLPGSRCLFDGGTVPVLPDKPAMFTVRVDSPKPVFCHLRRQEDGSFSGVSDGVTLLSGFVSETEIGGVTVIYPYLDSDQCRPEALKSETLDFLRARRAAGDTRPLNTIMIMPYINNTAAERTVRYADYISGIQIRTLADTLYADGEGER
;
A
#
# COMPACT_ATOMS: atom_id res chain seq x y z
N ALA A 1 14.69 11.36 8.11
CA ALA A 1 15.15 11.80 6.79
C ALA A 1 14.45 11.05 5.66
N LEU A 2 14.41 9.71 5.69
CA LEU A 2 13.69 8.89 4.70
C LEU A 2 12.17 9.17 4.66
N GLY A 3 11.58 9.67 5.75
CA GLY A 3 10.15 10.02 5.83
C GLY A 3 9.76 11.39 5.26
N MET A 4 10.74 12.25 4.92
CA MET A 4 10.46 13.58 4.32
C MET A 4 10.24 13.54 2.80
N GLU A 5 10.60 12.45 2.14
CA GLU A 5 10.74 12.40 0.68
C GLU A 5 9.42 12.45 -0.11
N LEU A 6 8.32 12.12 0.50
CA LEU A 6 7.03 12.01 -0.19
C LEU A 6 6.37 13.29 -0.59
N ARG A 7 6.65 14.33 0.14
CA ARG A 7 6.14 15.67 -0.21
C ARG A 7 7.00 16.31 -1.28
N LEU A 8 8.18 15.75 -1.53
CA LEU A 8 9.16 16.28 -2.48
C LEU A 8 8.72 16.07 -3.94
N ASN A 9 7.93 15.05 -4.26
CA ASN A 9 7.47 14.85 -5.64
C ASN A 9 6.68 16.05 -6.18
N CYS A 10 5.81 16.66 -5.36
CA CYS A 10 5.12 17.89 -5.73
C CYS A 10 6.08 19.08 -5.86
N VAL A 11 7.10 19.16 -5.02
CA VAL A 11 8.11 20.22 -5.10
C VAL A 11 8.86 20.16 -6.43
N PHE A 12 9.25 18.97 -6.89
CA PHE A 12 9.90 18.84 -8.19
C PHE A 12 8.96 19.16 -9.35
N LEU A 13 7.70 18.75 -9.28
CA LEU A 13 6.69 19.11 -10.26
C LEU A 13 6.54 20.64 -10.33
N ILE A 14 6.41 21.32 -9.18
CA ILE A 14 6.28 22.78 -9.09
C ILE A 14 7.54 23.46 -9.65
N PHE A 15 8.70 23.08 -9.13
CA PHE A 15 9.97 23.71 -9.50
C PHE A 15 10.23 23.62 -11.00
N PHE A 16 10.17 22.42 -11.55
CA PHE A 16 10.46 22.24 -12.98
C PHE A 16 9.36 22.77 -13.89
N SER A 17 8.10 22.83 -13.47
CA SER A 17 7.04 23.42 -14.28
C SER A 17 7.17 24.94 -14.37
N LEU A 18 7.47 25.60 -13.25
CA LEU A 18 7.67 27.05 -13.23
C LEU A 18 8.96 27.44 -13.96
N LEU A 19 10.07 26.73 -13.68
CA LEU A 19 11.34 26.99 -14.35
C LEU A 19 11.23 26.81 -15.88
N SER A 20 10.65 25.70 -16.30
CA SER A 20 10.40 25.42 -17.72
C SER A 20 9.49 26.48 -18.35
N TYR A 21 8.41 26.83 -17.65
CA TYR A 21 7.48 27.84 -18.14
C TYR A 21 8.17 29.19 -18.37
N GLU A 22 8.97 29.69 -17.43
CA GLU A 22 9.68 30.96 -17.57
C GLU A 22 10.68 30.92 -18.72
N VAL A 23 11.53 29.88 -18.77
CA VAL A 23 12.53 29.72 -19.84
C VAL A 23 11.88 29.77 -21.23
N PHE A 24 10.84 29.01 -21.45
CA PHE A 24 10.20 28.91 -22.77
C PHE A 24 9.26 30.10 -23.06
N PHE A 25 8.65 30.69 -22.05
CA PHE A 25 7.82 31.88 -22.22
C PHE A 25 8.65 33.09 -22.60
N ASP A 26 9.79 33.31 -21.93
CA ASP A 26 10.70 34.41 -22.24
C ASP A 26 11.33 34.28 -23.64
N LEU A 27 11.66 33.05 -24.05
CA LEU A 27 12.12 32.76 -25.41
C LEU A 27 11.09 33.21 -26.47
N ARG A 28 9.80 32.97 -26.18
CA ARG A 28 8.69 33.36 -27.04
C ARG A 28 8.40 34.87 -26.97
N ALA A 29 8.42 35.46 -25.77
CA ALA A 29 8.07 36.86 -25.54
C ALA A 29 9.13 37.85 -26.10
N SER A 30 10.39 37.46 -26.06
CA SER A 30 11.52 38.31 -26.55
C SER A 30 11.64 38.35 -28.08
N ARG A 31 10.75 37.69 -28.83
CA ARG A 31 10.81 37.52 -30.29
C ARG A 31 12.15 36.95 -30.82
N LEU A 32 12.97 36.39 -29.94
CA LEU A 32 14.16 35.61 -30.33
C LEU A 32 13.79 34.47 -31.28
N GLU A 33 12.56 34.05 -31.20
CA GLU A 33 11.97 33.08 -32.11
C GLU A 33 12.09 33.45 -33.58
N GLU A 34 11.89 34.73 -33.93
CA GLU A 34 11.97 35.22 -35.29
C GLU A 34 13.42 35.29 -35.79
N CYS A 35 14.34 35.74 -34.92
CA CYS A 35 15.78 35.79 -35.25
C CYS A 35 16.39 34.40 -35.39
N VAL A 36 16.02 33.45 -34.53
CA VAL A 36 16.54 32.07 -34.56
C VAL A 36 15.95 31.24 -35.71
N ARG A 37 14.73 31.55 -36.14
CA ARG A 37 14.15 30.93 -37.37
C ARG A 37 14.99 31.23 -38.60
N ALA A 38 15.58 32.42 -38.66
CA ALA A 38 16.39 32.83 -39.79
C ALA A 38 17.77 32.15 -39.84
N THR A 39 18.29 31.68 -38.71
CA THR A 39 19.69 31.17 -38.60
C THR A 39 19.80 29.67 -38.38
N THR A 40 19.31 29.13 -37.29
CA THR A 40 19.57 27.76 -36.86
C THR A 40 18.33 26.87 -36.82
N GLY A 41 17.16 27.43 -36.98
CA GLY A 41 15.88 26.76 -36.83
C GLY A 41 15.45 26.64 -35.36
N ILE A 42 14.22 27.03 -35.10
CA ILE A 42 13.66 27.18 -33.74
C ILE A 42 13.64 25.89 -32.95
N GLY A 43 13.45 24.75 -33.62
CA GLY A 43 13.41 23.45 -32.97
C GLY A 43 14.71 23.04 -32.26
N SER A 44 15.87 23.60 -32.73
CA SER A 44 17.16 23.33 -32.08
C SER A 44 17.32 24.05 -30.75
N VAL A 45 16.77 25.27 -30.63
CA VAL A 45 16.83 26.05 -29.38
C VAL A 45 15.92 25.42 -28.32
N TYR A 46 14.67 25.10 -28.66
CA TYR A 46 13.78 24.41 -27.75
C TYR A 46 14.35 23.06 -27.31
N ALA A 47 15.00 22.31 -28.21
CA ALA A 47 15.66 21.06 -27.86
C ALA A 47 16.86 21.25 -26.92
N ALA A 48 17.66 22.32 -27.15
CA ALA A 48 18.81 22.63 -26.29
C ALA A 48 18.36 23.04 -24.87
N GLU A 49 17.39 23.93 -24.75
CA GLU A 49 16.84 24.33 -23.45
C GLU A 49 16.18 23.15 -22.71
N THR A 50 15.44 22.32 -23.44
CA THR A 50 14.88 21.07 -22.86
C THR A 50 15.99 20.15 -22.38
N ALA A 51 17.08 20.00 -23.12
CA ALA A 51 18.22 19.17 -22.73
C ALA A 51 18.91 19.71 -21.45
N VAL A 52 19.07 21.02 -21.33
CA VAL A 52 19.63 21.66 -20.12
C VAL A 52 18.74 21.38 -18.90
N LEU A 53 17.42 21.55 -19.03
CA LEU A 53 16.47 21.26 -17.95
C LEU A 53 16.48 19.77 -17.56
N LEU A 54 16.58 18.87 -18.54
CA LEU A 54 16.70 17.42 -18.29
C LEU A 54 18.02 17.06 -17.61
N LEU A 55 19.14 17.67 -18.00
CA LEU A 55 20.43 17.48 -17.33
C LEU A 55 20.40 17.97 -15.88
N LEU A 56 19.77 19.11 -15.62
CA LEU A 56 19.55 19.61 -14.28
C LEU A 56 18.70 18.61 -13.46
N ASN A 57 17.61 18.09 -14.05
CA ASN A 57 16.76 17.10 -13.42
C ASN A 57 17.51 15.80 -13.10
N VAL A 58 18.36 15.32 -14.00
CA VAL A 58 19.25 14.17 -13.76
C VAL A 58 20.18 14.45 -12.58
N GLY A 59 20.84 15.61 -12.55
CA GLY A 59 21.72 16.00 -11.43
C GLY A 59 20.99 16.00 -10.09
N VAL A 60 19.79 16.56 -10.04
CA VAL A 60 18.91 16.55 -8.86
C VAL A 60 18.53 15.11 -8.48
N THR A 61 18.17 14.28 -9.46
CA THR A 61 17.82 12.87 -9.22
C THR A 61 18.98 12.07 -8.63
N VAL A 62 20.17 12.24 -9.17
CA VAL A 62 21.40 11.60 -8.65
C VAL A 62 21.64 12.03 -7.19
N TYR A 63 21.53 13.32 -6.88
CA TYR A 63 21.66 13.81 -5.52
C TYR A 63 20.64 13.17 -4.57
N PHE A 64 19.36 13.15 -4.94
CA PHE A 64 18.29 12.53 -4.13
C PHE A 64 18.31 11.01 -4.11
N SER A 65 19.09 10.36 -4.97
CA SER A 65 19.39 8.93 -4.87
C SER A 65 20.53 8.66 -3.90
N LEU A 66 21.63 9.42 -4.01
CA LEU A 66 22.84 9.21 -3.22
C LEU A 66 22.71 9.67 -1.76
N PHE A 67 21.97 10.76 -1.52
CA PHE A 67 21.82 11.30 -0.16
C PHE A 67 21.13 10.33 0.81
N PRO A 68 19.97 9.69 0.48
CA PRO A 68 19.36 8.69 1.36
C PRO A 68 20.22 7.43 1.52
N LEU A 69 20.95 7.02 0.46
CA LEU A 69 21.89 5.90 0.55
C LEU A 69 23.02 6.20 1.55
N GLY A 70 23.58 7.40 1.48
CA GLY A 70 24.59 7.85 2.43
C GLY A 70 24.06 7.89 3.87
N LEU A 71 22.85 8.39 4.08
CA LEU A 71 22.20 8.40 5.39
C LEU A 71 21.94 6.97 5.92
N ALA A 72 21.49 6.05 5.07
CA ALA A 72 21.26 4.66 5.47
C ALA A 72 22.57 4.01 5.94
N LEU A 73 23.68 4.23 5.22
CA LEU A 73 25.00 3.75 5.61
C LEU A 73 25.48 4.35 6.95
N CYS A 74 25.24 5.65 7.18
CA CYS A 74 25.67 6.33 8.41
C CYS A 74 24.78 6.02 9.62
N SER A 75 23.53 5.59 9.41
CA SER A 75 22.56 5.33 10.50
C SER A 75 22.61 3.91 11.05
N GLY A 76 23.46 3.03 10.50
CA GLY A 76 23.53 1.63 10.91
C GLY A 76 22.33 0.78 10.46
N MET A 77 21.52 1.29 9.51
CA MET A 77 20.43 0.50 8.91
C MET A 77 21.00 -0.67 8.09
N PRO A 78 20.29 -1.81 8.02
CA PRO A 78 20.69 -2.91 7.15
C PRO A 78 20.71 -2.43 5.70
N PHE A 79 21.90 -2.33 5.11
CA PHE A 79 22.06 -1.94 3.73
C PHE A 79 21.90 -3.16 2.82
N THR A 80 20.71 -3.31 2.26
CA THR A 80 20.37 -4.42 1.36
C THR A 80 20.26 -3.94 -0.08
N ALA A 81 20.47 -4.85 -1.04
CA ALA A 81 20.22 -4.56 -2.46
C ALA A 81 18.75 -4.13 -2.70
N GLU A 82 17.84 -4.65 -1.90
CA GLU A 82 16.43 -4.28 -1.94
C GLU A 82 16.22 -2.82 -1.53
N LEU A 83 16.84 -2.36 -0.45
CA LEU A 83 16.77 -0.96 -0.01
C LEU A 83 17.38 -0.01 -1.06
N ALA A 84 18.53 -0.38 -1.63
CA ALA A 84 19.17 0.41 -2.68
C ALA A 84 18.30 0.50 -3.94
N GLY A 85 17.73 -0.61 -4.39
CA GLY A 85 16.79 -0.66 -5.51
C GLY A 85 15.54 0.16 -5.26
N TYR A 86 14.99 0.09 -4.06
CA TYR A 86 13.83 0.88 -3.64
C TYR A 86 14.12 2.39 -3.68
N ILE A 87 15.23 2.85 -3.13
CA ILE A 87 15.65 4.27 -3.15
C ILE A 87 15.84 4.74 -4.60
N GLY A 88 16.49 3.94 -5.43
CA GLY A 88 16.68 4.25 -6.86
C GLY A 88 15.36 4.37 -7.63
N LEU A 89 14.43 3.44 -7.43
CA LEU A 89 13.11 3.48 -8.06
C LEU A 89 12.25 4.63 -7.53
N ALA A 90 12.34 4.95 -6.24
CA ALA A 90 11.65 6.09 -5.65
C ALA A 90 12.17 7.41 -6.25
N ALA A 91 13.50 7.58 -6.34
CA ALA A 91 14.10 8.75 -6.96
C ALA A 91 13.75 8.85 -8.45
N LEU A 92 13.76 7.74 -9.18
CA LEU A 92 13.33 7.70 -10.57
C LEU A 92 11.88 8.19 -10.72
N ARG A 93 10.96 7.70 -9.88
CA ARG A 93 9.53 8.07 -9.95
C ARG A 93 9.29 9.49 -9.46
N ASP A 94 9.72 9.79 -8.23
CA ASP A 94 9.28 10.99 -7.50
C ASP A 94 10.12 12.23 -7.81
N VAL A 95 11.34 12.05 -8.29
CA VAL A 95 12.23 13.15 -8.67
C VAL A 95 12.32 13.26 -10.19
N PHE A 96 12.83 12.21 -10.85
CA PHE A 96 13.10 12.27 -12.29
C PHE A 96 11.83 12.40 -13.12
N LEU A 97 10.90 11.45 -13.01
CA LEU A 97 9.69 11.44 -13.83
C LEU A 97 8.76 12.61 -13.49
N MET A 98 8.68 13.01 -12.22
CA MET A 98 7.92 14.20 -11.83
C MET A 98 8.57 15.50 -12.33
N GLY A 99 9.90 15.57 -12.33
CA GLY A 99 10.63 16.69 -12.93
C GLY A 99 10.42 16.75 -14.45
N VAL A 100 10.49 15.63 -15.16
CA VAL A 100 10.17 15.58 -16.61
C VAL A 100 8.73 16.00 -16.87
N LEU A 101 7.78 15.54 -16.05
CA LEU A 101 6.38 15.96 -16.16
C LEU A 101 6.23 17.47 -15.94
N GLY A 102 6.96 18.04 -14.97
CA GLY A 102 7.00 19.48 -14.74
C GLY A 102 7.55 20.26 -15.94
N ILE A 103 8.67 19.79 -16.50
CA ILE A 103 9.26 20.40 -17.72
C ILE A 103 8.24 20.40 -18.87
N TRP A 104 7.52 19.31 -19.08
CA TRP A 104 6.54 19.19 -20.17
C TRP A 104 5.29 20.00 -19.91
N LEU A 105 4.81 20.10 -18.66
CA LEU A 105 3.71 20.98 -18.28
C LEU A 105 4.06 22.45 -18.51
N GLY A 106 5.25 22.88 -18.08
CA GLY A 106 5.73 24.26 -18.29
C GLY A 106 5.90 24.59 -19.77
N LEU A 107 6.51 23.70 -20.54
CA LEU A 107 6.66 23.85 -21.98
C LEU A 107 5.31 23.90 -22.71
N PHE A 108 4.38 23.02 -22.35
CA PHE A 108 3.01 23.05 -22.88
C PHE A 108 2.33 24.40 -22.60
N ALA A 109 2.37 24.84 -21.35
CA ALA A 109 1.78 26.13 -20.96
C ALA A 109 2.41 27.31 -21.72
N ALA A 110 3.74 27.33 -21.88
CA ALA A 110 4.45 28.37 -22.61
C ALA A 110 4.10 28.39 -24.11
N LEU A 111 3.87 27.24 -24.72
CA LEU A 111 3.55 27.15 -26.16
C LEU A 111 2.12 27.59 -26.50
N TRP A 112 1.17 27.35 -25.59
CA TRP A 112 -0.26 27.48 -25.90
C TRP A 112 -0.95 28.64 -25.17
N LEU A 113 -0.43 29.08 -24.02
CA LEU A 113 -1.14 29.97 -23.13
C LEU A 113 -0.49 31.36 -23.05
N LYS A 114 -1.28 32.33 -22.59
CA LYS A 114 -0.80 33.67 -22.22
C LYS A 114 -0.24 33.64 -20.80
N ARG A 115 0.60 34.62 -20.43
CA ARG A 115 1.35 34.63 -19.17
C ARG A 115 0.51 34.27 -17.94
N MET A 116 -0.57 35.02 -17.70
CA MET A 116 -1.44 34.75 -16.53
C MET A 116 -2.18 33.40 -16.60
N THR A 117 -2.65 33.06 -17.79
CA THR A 117 -3.38 31.77 -18.00
C THR A 117 -2.43 30.57 -17.83
N GLY A 118 -1.16 30.70 -18.24
CA GLY A 118 -0.16 29.65 -18.07
C GLY A 118 0.09 29.34 -16.59
N TYR A 119 0.32 30.36 -15.77
CA TYR A 119 0.46 30.18 -14.33
C TYR A 119 -0.80 29.57 -13.70
N LEU A 120 -1.98 30.04 -14.10
CA LEU A 120 -3.23 29.50 -13.57
C LEU A 120 -3.38 28.01 -13.88
N VAL A 121 -3.08 27.58 -15.11
CA VAL A 121 -3.18 26.17 -15.52
C VAL A 121 -2.15 25.31 -14.77
N ILE A 122 -0.90 25.78 -14.64
CA ILE A 122 0.14 25.11 -13.86
C ILE A 122 -0.32 24.97 -12.40
N PHE A 123 -0.80 26.05 -11.80
CA PHE A 123 -1.28 26.06 -10.42
C PHE A 123 -2.45 25.08 -10.21
N LEU A 124 -3.45 25.12 -11.09
CA LEU A 124 -4.60 24.21 -11.00
C LEU A 124 -4.18 22.75 -11.18
N PHE A 125 -3.27 22.46 -12.11
CA PHE A 125 -2.78 21.09 -12.29
C PHE A 125 -2.05 20.60 -11.03
N ILE A 126 -1.16 21.42 -10.45
CA ILE A 126 -0.44 21.10 -9.22
C ILE A 126 -1.42 20.91 -8.05
N LEU A 127 -2.41 21.79 -7.96
CA LEU A 127 -3.43 21.72 -6.91
C LEU A 127 -4.23 20.43 -6.96
N LEU A 128 -4.62 19.98 -8.17
CA LEU A 128 -5.38 18.76 -8.38
C LEU A 128 -4.52 17.49 -8.21
N THR A 129 -3.25 17.54 -8.58
CA THR A 129 -2.35 16.37 -8.55
C THR A 129 -1.53 16.26 -7.28
N GLY A 130 -1.50 17.31 -6.48
CA GLY A 130 -0.76 17.43 -5.23
C GLY A 130 -1.53 16.87 -4.01
N PRO A 131 -0.94 17.04 -2.82
CA PRO A 131 -1.52 16.54 -1.57
C PRO A 131 -2.91 17.09 -1.23
N LEU A 132 -3.27 18.27 -1.75
CA LEU A 132 -4.59 18.87 -1.58
C LEU A 132 -5.63 18.34 -2.58
N GLY A 133 -5.19 17.59 -3.60
CA GLY A 133 -6.04 17.11 -4.68
C GLY A 133 -7.19 16.25 -4.19
N GLU A 134 -6.96 15.39 -3.21
CA GLU A 134 -8.01 14.56 -2.61
C GLU A 134 -9.13 15.40 -2.02
N MET A 135 -8.79 16.39 -1.21
CA MET A 135 -9.77 17.32 -0.63
C MET A 135 -10.53 18.09 -1.71
N ILE A 136 -9.83 18.62 -2.69
CA ILE A 136 -10.42 19.44 -3.76
C ILE A 136 -11.32 18.61 -4.66
N LEU A 137 -10.89 17.41 -5.04
CA LEU A 137 -11.68 16.49 -5.87
C LEU A 137 -12.94 16.01 -5.14
N SER A 138 -12.95 15.98 -3.81
CA SER A 138 -14.10 15.60 -3.01
C SER A 138 -15.10 16.74 -2.77
N LEU A 139 -14.69 18.01 -2.88
CA LEU A 139 -15.56 19.18 -2.64
C LEU A 139 -16.87 19.16 -3.43
N PRO A 140 -16.89 18.89 -4.74
CA PRO A 140 -18.14 18.84 -5.51
C PRO A 140 -19.12 17.75 -5.04
N PHE A 141 -18.63 16.77 -4.29
CA PHE A 141 -19.40 15.63 -3.79
C PHE A 141 -19.71 15.74 -2.27
N GLY A 142 -19.68 16.96 -1.73
CA GLY A 142 -20.03 17.25 -0.35
C GLY A 142 -18.94 16.89 0.68
N GLY A 143 -17.68 16.78 0.27
CA GLY A 143 -16.55 16.51 1.17
C GLY A 143 -16.54 15.09 1.77
N THR A 144 -17.45 14.22 1.35
CA THR A 144 -17.69 12.88 1.95
C THR A 144 -16.85 11.77 1.32
N GLY A 145 -15.78 12.09 0.58
CA GLY A 145 -14.98 11.09 -0.12
C GLY A 145 -15.67 10.35 -1.27
N ARG A 146 -16.83 10.87 -1.73
CA ARG A 146 -17.68 10.26 -2.78
C ARG A 146 -17.28 10.62 -4.21
N ALA A 147 -16.17 11.30 -4.43
CA ALA A 147 -15.71 11.53 -5.79
C ALA A 147 -15.50 10.18 -6.50
N PRO A 148 -15.87 10.06 -7.79
CA PRO A 148 -15.64 8.84 -8.55
C PRO A 148 -14.17 8.40 -8.46
N SER A 149 -13.93 7.11 -8.24
CA SER A 149 -12.58 6.56 -8.06
C SER A 149 -11.64 6.87 -9.24
N TRP A 150 -12.18 6.97 -10.46
CA TRP A 150 -11.39 7.32 -11.64
C TRP A 150 -10.80 8.74 -11.59
N LEU A 151 -11.44 9.70 -10.90
CA LEU A 151 -10.87 11.04 -10.71
C LEU A 151 -9.60 11.00 -9.85
N TYR A 152 -9.65 10.27 -8.74
CA TYR A 152 -8.47 10.06 -7.90
C TYR A 152 -7.37 9.34 -8.67
N THR A 153 -7.75 8.31 -9.43
CA THR A 153 -6.84 7.56 -10.29
C THR A 153 -6.13 8.45 -11.28
N LEU A 154 -6.87 9.40 -11.89
CA LEU A 154 -6.32 10.28 -12.91
C LEU A 154 -5.42 11.37 -12.34
N PHE A 155 -5.82 11.98 -11.23
CA PHE A 155 -5.17 13.20 -10.74
C PHE A 155 -4.22 12.97 -9.57
N LEU A 156 -4.46 12.08 -8.63
CA LEU A 156 -3.60 11.94 -7.45
C LEU A 156 -2.24 11.33 -7.78
N LEU A 157 -1.32 12.17 -8.27
CA LEU A 157 0.10 11.82 -8.48
C LEU A 157 0.85 11.75 -7.14
N SER A 158 0.48 12.61 -6.19
CA SER A 158 0.97 12.55 -4.82
C SER A 158 0.04 11.66 -4.02
N ALA A 159 0.51 10.51 -3.65
CA ALA A 159 -0.29 9.41 -3.12
C ALA A 159 -0.95 9.63 -1.76
N GLN A 160 -0.86 10.84 -1.14
CA GLN A 160 -1.13 10.87 0.29
C GLN A 160 -1.52 12.26 0.77
N GLY A 161 -2.61 12.29 1.57
CA GLY A 161 -3.10 13.48 2.22
C GLY A 161 -2.07 14.14 3.15
N LEU A 162 -2.36 15.39 3.57
CA LEU A 162 -1.46 16.21 4.39
C LEU A 162 -1.07 15.59 5.74
N ASN A 163 -1.90 14.71 6.28
CA ASN A 163 -1.72 14.11 7.62
C ASN A 163 -1.13 12.69 7.59
N TRP A 164 -0.62 12.26 6.46
CA TRP A 164 -0.20 10.89 6.31
C TRP A 164 1.20 10.64 6.88
N ARG A 165 1.33 9.59 7.68
CA ARG A 165 2.61 9.09 8.15
C ARG A 165 3.12 8.01 7.20
N MET A 166 4.42 7.96 6.97
CA MET A 166 5.03 6.91 6.19
C MET A 166 4.75 5.55 6.81
N ASN A 167 4.35 4.60 6.01
CA ASN A 167 4.30 3.21 6.42
C ASN A 167 5.71 2.61 6.31
N TYR A 168 6.39 2.47 7.42
CA TYR A 168 7.79 2.03 7.47
C TYR A 168 7.99 0.57 7.05
N HIS A 169 6.94 -0.26 7.05
CA HIS A 169 6.99 -1.64 6.57
C HIS A 169 6.87 -1.71 5.05
N TYR A 170 6.01 -0.89 4.49
CA TYR A 170 5.68 -0.89 3.08
C TYR A 170 6.54 0.08 2.27
N GLY A 171 6.93 1.18 2.90
CA GLY A 171 7.54 2.31 2.22
C GLY A 171 6.53 3.07 1.35
N TYR A 172 7.00 3.62 0.26
CA TYR A 172 6.17 4.28 -0.74
C TYR A 172 5.71 3.30 -1.79
N SER A 173 4.48 3.45 -2.28
CA SER A 173 3.97 2.61 -3.35
C SER A 173 4.78 2.85 -4.64
N LEU A 174 5.56 1.84 -5.01
CA LEU A 174 6.33 1.79 -6.27
C LEU A 174 5.69 0.85 -7.29
N LEU A 175 4.42 0.55 -7.10
CA LEU A 175 3.70 -0.39 -7.93
C LEU A 175 3.47 0.17 -9.35
N PRO A 176 3.32 -0.70 -10.38
CA PRO A 176 3.24 -0.29 -11.80
C PRO A 176 2.20 0.78 -12.11
N TYR A 177 1.11 0.80 -11.36
CA TYR A 177 0.04 1.78 -11.49
C TYR A 177 0.55 3.23 -11.42
N ARG A 178 1.48 3.53 -10.50
CA ARG A 178 2.03 4.87 -10.33
C ARG A 178 2.84 5.34 -11.53
N PHE A 179 3.60 4.43 -12.12
CA PHE A 179 4.33 4.69 -13.35
C PHE A 179 3.38 4.86 -14.54
N ALA A 180 2.31 4.06 -14.61
CA ALA A 180 1.28 4.18 -15.64
C ALA A 180 0.57 5.54 -15.59
N GLN A 181 0.26 6.04 -14.39
CA GLN A 181 -0.35 7.35 -14.18
C GLN A 181 0.55 8.50 -14.68
N ILE A 182 1.85 8.47 -14.35
CA ILE A 182 2.81 9.47 -14.84
C ILE A 182 2.96 9.35 -16.36
N ALA A 183 3.05 8.14 -16.91
CA ALA A 183 3.16 7.91 -18.34
C ALA A 183 1.95 8.47 -19.11
N LEU A 184 0.74 8.34 -18.56
CA LEU A 184 -0.47 8.94 -19.14
C LEU A 184 -0.31 10.45 -19.29
N TRP A 185 0.11 11.15 -18.22
CA TRP A 185 0.26 12.60 -18.24
C TRP A 185 1.43 13.07 -19.09
N LEU A 186 2.55 12.34 -19.10
CA LEU A 186 3.68 12.61 -20.01
C LEU A 186 3.24 12.49 -21.47
N GLY A 187 2.43 11.47 -21.80
CA GLY A 187 1.84 11.33 -23.12
C GLY A 187 0.86 12.45 -23.45
N ALA A 188 0.00 12.83 -22.50
CA ALA A 188 -1.02 13.87 -22.68
C ALA A 188 -0.41 15.26 -22.95
N PHE A 189 0.69 15.63 -22.30
CA PHE A 189 1.38 16.89 -22.58
C PHE A 189 2.34 16.75 -23.75
N GLY A 190 3.03 15.62 -23.91
CA GLY A 190 3.99 15.41 -24.99
C GLY A 190 3.35 15.42 -26.38
N LEU A 191 2.18 14.83 -26.53
CA LEU A 191 1.47 14.76 -27.80
C LEU A 191 1.26 16.16 -28.45
N PRO A 192 0.60 17.14 -27.80
CA PRO A 192 0.42 18.46 -28.39
C PRO A 192 1.74 19.21 -28.61
N ILE A 193 2.73 19.05 -27.72
CA ILE A 193 4.05 19.66 -27.85
C ILE A 193 4.72 19.18 -29.16
N PHE A 194 4.79 17.87 -29.37
CA PHE A 194 5.47 17.33 -30.55
C PHE A 194 4.68 17.54 -31.83
N LEU A 195 3.36 17.55 -31.80
CA LEU A 195 2.54 17.98 -32.94
C LEU A 195 2.85 19.42 -33.33
N ARG A 196 2.96 20.33 -32.36
CA ARG A 196 3.30 21.72 -32.62
C ARG A 196 4.71 21.87 -33.20
N PHE A 197 5.68 21.16 -32.67
CA PHE A 197 7.05 21.15 -33.21
C PHE A 197 7.11 20.54 -34.60
N GLY A 198 6.33 19.53 -34.91
CA GLY A 198 6.22 18.94 -36.24
C GLY A 198 5.69 19.92 -37.29
N GLN A 199 4.85 20.87 -36.88
CA GLN A 199 4.34 21.95 -37.75
C GLN A 199 5.40 23.05 -38.01
N ILE A 200 6.22 23.35 -37.01
CA ILE A 200 7.21 24.44 -37.05
C ILE A 200 8.50 23.99 -37.74
N ALA A 201 8.92 22.74 -37.58
CA ALA A 201 10.22 22.21 -38.02
C ALA A 201 10.14 21.54 -39.38
N HIS A 202 10.20 22.33 -40.47
CA HIS A 202 10.10 21.80 -41.83
C HIS A 202 11.08 20.66 -42.19
N ARG A 203 12.33 20.69 -41.73
CA ARG A 203 13.35 19.67 -42.05
C ARG A 203 13.34 18.44 -41.13
N ARG A 204 12.83 18.51 -39.92
CA ARG A 204 12.80 17.42 -38.93
C ARG A 204 11.37 17.00 -38.56
N GLY A 205 10.40 17.32 -39.38
CA GLY A 205 8.98 17.04 -39.11
C GLY A 205 8.68 15.55 -38.90
N SER A 206 9.44 14.65 -39.51
CA SER A 206 9.32 13.19 -39.34
C SER A 206 9.68 12.74 -37.91
N VAL A 207 10.75 13.31 -37.33
CA VAL A 207 11.17 12.99 -35.95
C VAL A 207 10.11 13.43 -34.95
N TYR A 208 9.59 14.65 -35.09
CA TYR A 208 8.55 15.14 -34.20
C TYR A 208 7.22 14.40 -34.34
N ARG A 209 6.87 13.92 -35.56
CA ARG A 209 5.71 13.03 -35.75
C ARG A 209 5.92 11.69 -35.06
N LEU A 210 7.11 11.11 -35.14
CA LEU A 210 7.43 9.89 -34.41
C LEU A 210 7.31 10.10 -32.89
N LEU A 211 7.85 11.20 -32.35
CA LEU A 211 7.73 11.53 -30.94
C LEU A 211 6.26 11.77 -30.50
N ALA A 212 5.43 12.36 -31.37
CA ALA A 212 3.99 12.49 -31.12
C ALA A 212 3.29 11.12 -31.09
N ILE A 213 3.64 10.21 -32.01
CA ILE A 213 3.12 8.84 -31.99
C ILE A 213 3.55 8.09 -30.72
N LEU A 214 4.80 8.21 -30.32
CA LEU A 214 5.31 7.63 -29.09
C LEU A 214 4.59 8.20 -27.87
N SER A 215 4.32 9.51 -27.84
CA SER A 215 3.56 10.15 -26.77
C SER A 215 2.12 9.66 -26.71
N ALA A 216 1.47 9.50 -27.86
CA ALA A 216 0.13 8.91 -27.93
C ALA A 216 0.14 7.45 -27.46
N GLY A 217 1.15 6.66 -27.87
CA GLY A 217 1.34 5.29 -27.40
C GLY A 217 1.55 5.23 -25.88
N MET A 218 2.37 6.11 -25.33
CA MET A 218 2.61 6.21 -23.88
C MET A 218 1.34 6.58 -23.13
N MET A 219 0.54 7.51 -23.66
CA MET A 219 -0.78 7.87 -23.07
C MET A 219 -1.73 6.67 -23.05
N VAL A 220 -1.81 5.90 -24.13
CA VAL A 220 -2.64 4.69 -24.22
C VAL A 220 -2.15 3.61 -23.27
N LEU A 221 -0.85 3.33 -23.25
CA LEU A 221 -0.26 2.35 -22.33
C LEU A 221 -0.45 2.74 -20.87
N GLY A 222 -0.32 4.04 -20.55
CA GLY A 222 -0.63 4.56 -19.24
C GLY A 222 -2.09 4.33 -18.85
N ALA A 223 -3.03 4.67 -19.75
CA ALA A 223 -4.45 4.44 -19.52
C ALA A 223 -4.79 2.95 -19.32
N VAL A 224 -4.23 2.07 -20.15
CA VAL A 224 -4.42 0.61 -20.02
C VAL A 224 -3.83 0.11 -18.70
N GLY A 225 -2.62 0.55 -18.34
CA GLY A 225 -1.98 0.18 -17.08
C GLY A 225 -2.78 0.60 -15.84
N MET A 226 -3.54 1.70 -15.94
CA MET A 226 -4.40 2.17 -14.85
C MET A 226 -5.70 1.37 -14.68
N VAL A 227 -6.15 0.66 -15.71
CA VAL A 227 -7.43 -0.09 -15.70
C VAL A 227 -7.23 -1.57 -15.32
N GLN A 228 -6.00 -2.03 -15.18
CA GLN A 228 -5.71 -3.41 -14.79
C GLN A 228 -6.26 -3.75 -13.39
N PRO A 229 -6.66 -5.00 -13.14
CA PRO A 229 -7.22 -5.42 -11.84
C PRO A 229 -6.32 -5.09 -10.64
N GLY A 230 -5.01 -5.31 -10.76
CA GLY A 230 -4.05 -4.96 -9.71
C GLY A 230 -3.99 -3.46 -9.39
N SER A 231 -4.26 -2.60 -10.37
CA SER A 231 -4.30 -1.15 -10.19
C SER A 231 -5.50 -0.69 -9.35
N ARG A 232 -6.62 -1.42 -9.40
CA ARG A 232 -7.79 -1.13 -8.54
C ARG A 232 -7.47 -1.34 -7.08
N PHE A 233 -6.79 -2.43 -6.78
CA PHE A 233 -6.35 -2.73 -5.43
C PHE A 233 -5.43 -1.64 -4.87
N GLU A 234 -4.41 -1.24 -5.62
CA GLU A 234 -3.50 -0.18 -5.21
C GLU A 234 -4.19 1.16 -5.00
N MET A 235 -5.13 1.49 -5.90
CA MET A 235 -5.92 2.70 -5.74
C MET A 235 -6.78 2.67 -4.50
N SER A 236 -7.41 1.54 -4.22
CA SER A 236 -8.20 1.35 -3.02
C SER A 236 -7.33 1.52 -1.78
N TYR A 237 -6.17 0.87 -1.73
CA TYR A 237 -5.22 0.99 -0.62
C TYR A 237 -4.67 2.42 -0.47
N ALA A 238 -4.29 3.08 -1.55
CA ALA A 238 -3.78 4.44 -1.52
C ALA A 238 -4.84 5.47 -1.10
N LYS A 239 -6.10 5.25 -1.47
CA LYS A 239 -7.25 6.09 -1.17
C LYS A 239 -7.85 5.79 0.20
N ASP A 240 -7.97 4.52 0.54
CA ASP A 240 -8.79 3.99 1.62
C ASP A 240 -7.96 3.29 2.70
N SER A 241 -6.70 3.62 2.85
CA SER A 241 -5.92 3.26 4.05
C SER A 241 -6.54 3.86 5.34
N SER A 242 -7.58 4.68 5.20
CA SER A 242 -8.48 5.15 6.23
C SER A 242 -9.64 4.18 6.43
N LEU A 243 -10.35 4.29 7.54
CA LEU A 243 -11.58 3.57 7.86
C LEU A 243 -12.70 3.70 6.79
N ASN A 244 -12.51 4.59 5.80
CA ASN A 244 -13.56 5.02 4.89
C ASN A 244 -14.09 3.90 3.98
N ALA A 245 -13.31 2.90 3.60
CA ALA A 245 -13.80 1.81 2.75
C ALA A 245 -14.80 0.94 3.50
N ASP A 246 -14.42 0.50 4.70
CA ASP A 246 -15.27 -0.33 5.56
C ASP A 246 -16.47 0.48 6.05
N GLU A 247 -16.27 1.74 6.49
CA GLU A 247 -17.37 2.63 6.87
C GLU A 247 -18.39 2.82 5.74
N ASN A 248 -17.93 2.99 4.50
CA ASN A 248 -18.82 3.10 3.34
C ASN A 248 -19.54 1.78 3.03
N TYR A 249 -18.86 0.65 3.20
CA TYR A 249 -19.46 -0.66 3.01
C TYR A 249 -20.55 -0.91 4.06
N TYR A 250 -20.23 -0.79 5.34
CA TYR A 250 -21.15 -1.07 6.43
C TYR A 250 -22.26 -0.02 6.61
N ARG A 251 -22.15 1.13 5.97
CA ARG A 251 -23.28 2.09 5.87
C ARG A 251 -24.45 1.53 5.07
N THR A 252 -24.18 0.65 4.10
CA THR A 252 -25.19 0.04 3.22
C THR A 252 -25.42 -1.44 3.51
N HIS A 253 -24.51 -2.07 4.23
CA HIS A 253 -24.56 -3.48 4.62
C HIS A 253 -24.50 -3.55 6.15
N ALA A 254 -25.49 -4.14 6.76
CA ALA A 254 -25.46 -4.32 8.23
C ALA A 254 -24.26 -5.22 8.61
N ALA A 255 -23.53 -4.81 9.64
CA ALA A 255 -22.52 -5.67 10.23
C ALA A 255 -23.17 -6.95 10.80
N ALA A 256 -22.43 -8.06 10.72
CA ALA A 256 -22.88 -9.33 11.28
C ALA A 256 -23.08 -9.20 12.79
N LYS A 257 -24.09 -9.88 13.31
CA LYS A 257 -24.25 -10.01 14.77
C LYS A 257 -23.31 -11.09 15.27
N GLU A 258 -22.80 -10.89 16.47
CA GLU A 258 -21.94 -11.86 17.13
C GLU A 258 -22.74 -13.11 17.50
N GLU A 259 -22.39 -14.25 16.94
CA GLU A 259 -22.97 -15.57 17.25
C GLU A 259 -21.86 -16.62 17.27
N ALA A 260 -21.67 -17.27 18.40
CA ALA A 260 -20.68 -18.32 18.54
C ALA A 260 -21.02 -19.52 17.62
N ALA A 261 -20.00 -20.18 17.11
CA ALA A 261 -20.18 -21.42 16.37
C ALA A 261 -20.47 -22.59 17.33
N ASP A 262 -21.24 -23.55 16.87
CA ASP A 262 -21.47 -24.85 17.54
C ASP A 262 -20.37 -25.89 17.26
N PHE A 263 -19.35 -25.49 16.52
CA PHE A 263 -18.17 -26.27 16.15
C PHE A 263 -16.88 -25.46 16.38
N THR A 264 -15.75 -26.13 16.41
CA THR A 264 -14.43 -25.48 16.44
C THR A 264 -13.59 -25.94 15.28
N VAL A 265 -12.62 -25.11 14.88
CA VAL A 265 -11.59 -25.48 13.91
C VAL A 265 -10.36 -25.92 14.70
N GLU A 266 -9.98 -27.18 14.56
CA GLU A 266 -8.82 -27.75 15.24
C GLU A 266 -7.51 -27.39 14.54
N SER A 267 -7.55 -27.35 13.19
CA SER A 267 -6.37 -26.98 12.42
C SER A 267 -6.70 -26.20 11.16
N TYR A 268 -5.77 -25.34 10.79
CA TYR A 268 -5.73 -24.59 9.53
C TYR A 268 -4.45 -24.94 8.77
N ASP A 269 -4.57 -25.40 7.54
CA ASP A 269 -3.47 -25.44 6.56
C ASP A 269 -3.75 -24.37 5.51
N LEU A 270 -2.99 -23.27 5.56
CA LEU A 270 -3.16 -22.09 4.72
C LEU A 270 -2.05 -22.03 3.68
N SER A 271 -2.40 -22.21 2.42
CA SER A 271 -1.51 -21.97 1.29
C SER A 271 -1.85 -20.64 0.64
N LEU A 272 -1.02 -19.63 0.86
CA LEU A 272 -1.24 -18.27 0.47
C LEU A 272 -0.29 -17.88 -0.66
N ARG A 273 -0.81 -17.32 -1.73
CA ARG A 273 -0.03 -16.74 -2.82
C ARG A 273 -0.36 -15.27 -2.95
N VAL A 274 0.67 -14.42 -2.84
CA VAL A 274 0.53 -12.97 -2.86
C VAL A 274 1.17 -12.41 -4.13
N THR A 275 0.35 -11.83 -5.00
CA THR A 275 0.78 -11.17 -6.24
C THR A 275 0.31 -9.70 -6.25
N ASP A 276 -0.74 -9.39 -6.95
CA ASP A 276 -1.48 -8.12 -6.92
C ASP A 276 -2.54 -8.11 -5.81
N GLN A 277 -2.98 -9.29 -5.37
CA GLN A 277 -3.86 -9.53 -4.26
C GLN A 277 -3.50 -10.87 -3.59
N LEU A 278 -4.23 -11.23 -2.54
CA LEU A 278 -4.13 -12.51 -1.86
C LEU A 278 -4.97 -13.55 -2.59
N TYR A 279 -4.36 -14.71 -2.87
CA TYR A 279 -5.02 -15.95 -3.28
C TYR A 279 -4.77 -16.97 -2.19
N ALA A 280 -5.81 -17.63 -1.74
CA ALA A 280 -5.74 -18.54 -0.61
C ALA A 280 -6.44 -19.88 -0.90
N ASP A 281 -5.74 -20.96 -0.60
CA ASP A 281 -6.30 -22.29 -0.41
C ASP A 281 -6.22 -22.59 1.09
N ALA A 282 -7.37 -22.66 1.77
CA ALA A 282 -7.47 -22.92 3.20
C ALA A 282 -8.12 -24.29 3.44
N VAL A 283 -7.36 -25.19 4.05
CA VAL A 283 -7.87 -26.49 4.50
C VAL A 283 -8.11 -26.43 6.01
N LEU A 284 -9.34 -26.63 6.43
CA LEU A 284 -9.78 -26.58 7.82
C LEU A 284 -10.13 -28.00 8.29
N THR A 285 -9.62 -28.40 9.44
CA THR A 285 -10.10 -29.61 10.15
C THR A 285 -11.08 -29.16 11.22
N LEU A 286 -12.30 -29.61 11.12
CA LEU A 286 -13.39 -29.27 12.03
C LEU A 286 -13.50 -30.29 13.12
N SER A 287 -13.78 -29.86 14.36
CA SER A 287 -14.18 -30.78 15.43
C SER A 287 -15.56 -31.35 15.14
N ASP A 288 -15.81 -32.52 15.65
CA ASP A 288 -17.15 -33.10 15.63
C ASP A 288 -18.12 -32.16 16.33
N SER A 289 -19.11 -31.69 15.58
CA SER A 289 -20.20 -30.93 16.15
C SER A 289 -21.33 -31.89 16.52
N SER A 290 -21.87 -31.74 17.69
CA SER A 290 -23.09 -32.42 18.12
C SER A 290 -24.35 -31.91 17.41
N ALA A 291 -24.19 -30.93 16.52
CA ALA A 291 -25.31 -30.26 15.87
C ALA A 291 -25.91 -31.14 14.78
N ALA A 292 -27.20 -31.34 14.85
CA ALA A 292 -28.02 -31.93 13.79
C ALA A 292 -28.14 -31.04 12.56
N ASP A 293 -27.55 -29.82 12.59
CA ASP A 293 -27.63 -28.86 11.50
C ASP A 293 -26.58 -29.16 10.43
N ASP A 294 -27.04 -29.28 9.19
CA ASP A 294 -26.25 -29.52 8.00
C ASP A 294 -25.49 -28.24 7.54
N ARG A 295 -25.49 -27.18 8.33
CA ARG A 295 -24.92 -25.89 8.00
C ARG A 295 -23.78 -25.53 8.95
N ARG A 296 -22.77 -24.86 8.38
CA ARG A 296 -21.67 -24.23 9.13
C ARG A 296 -21.52 -22.80 8.69
N VAL A 297 -21.47 -21.89 9.65
CA VAL A 297 -21.30 -20.46 9.41
C VAL A 297 -19.87 -20.08 9.73
N PHE A 298 -19.23 -19.38 8.80
CA PHE A 298 -17.91 -18.83 8.96
C PHE A 298 -17.94 -17.32 8.70
N THR A 299 -17.06 -16.61 9.36
CA THR A 299 -16.77 -15.20 9.05
C THR A 299 -15.51 -15.13 8.22
N LEU A 300 -15.59 -14.45 7.09
CA LEU A 300 -14.47 -14.13 6.20
C LEU A 300 -14.70 -12.70 5.71
N TYR A 301 -13.71 -11.83 5.75
CA TYR A 301 -13.88 -10.43 5.35
C TYR A 301 -14.44 -10.30 3.92
N HIS A 302 -15.40 -9.40 3.74
CA HIS A 302 -16.17 -9.25 2.47
C HIS A 302 -15.32 -8.93 1.22
N GLY A 303 -14.11 -8.41 1.39
CA GLY A 303 -13.18 -8.17 0.29
C GLY A 303 -12.58 -9.44 -0.33
N PHE A 304 -12.83 -10.62 0.27
CA PHE A 304 -12.42 -11.91 -0.28
C PHE A 304 -13.59 -12.61 -0.97
N THR A 305 -13.43 -12.91 -2.25
CA THR A 305 -14.41 -13.66 -3.05
C THR A 305 -14.11 -15.16 -2.94
N VAL A 306 -15.07 -15.93 -2.48
CA VAL A 306 -14.97 -17.39 -2.41
C VAL A 306 -15.25 -17.98 -3.79
N GLU A 307 -14.30 -18.75 -4.30
CA GLU A 307 -14.37 -19.38 -5.62
C GLU A 307 -14.97 -20.79 -5.54
N SER A 308 -14.57 -21.57 -4.53
CA SER A 308 -15.06 -22.92 -4.32
C SER A 308 -14.95 -23.35 -2.87
N VAL A 309 -15.85 -24.24 -2.49
CA VAL A 309 -15.84 -24.95 -1.22
C VAL A 309 -16.00 -26.45 -1.50
N THR A 310 -15.09 -27.27 -0.95
CA THR A 310 -15.12 -28.71 -1.12
C THR A 310 -14.91 -29.42 0.21
N ASP A 311 -15.44 -30.65 0.33
CA ASP A 311 -15.14 -31.49 1.47
C ASP A 311 -13.78 -32.21 1.34
N GLY A 312 -13.38 -32.99 2.36
CA GLY A 312 -12.13 -33.74 2.36
C GLY A 312 -11.99 -34.80 1.25
N THR A 313 -13.08 -35.14 0.54
CA THR A 313 -13.08 -36.05 -0.62
C THR A 313 -12.94 -35.28 -1.95
N GLY A 314 -12.97 -33.96 -1.92
CA GLY A 314 -12.96 -33.11 -3.10
C GLY A 314 -14.35 -32.86 -3.71
N LYS A 315 -15.43 -33.32 -3.06
CA LYS A 315 -16.80 -33.04 -3.50
C LYS A 315 -17.16 -31.56 -3.21
N ALA A 316 -17.72 -30.88 -4.20
CA ALA A 316 -18.19 -29.52 -4.04
C ALA A 316 -19.36 -29.43 -3.05
N LEU A 317 -19.27 -28.48 -2.13
CA LEU A 317 -20.32 -28.16 -1.17
C LEU A 317 -21.02 -26.87 -1.58
N PRO A 318 -22.35 -26.79 -1.45
CA PRO A 318 -23.09 -25.56 -1.68
C PRO A 318 -22.77 -24.56 -0.58
N PHE A 319 -22.59 -23.30 -0.99
CA PHE A 319 -22.37 -22.22 -0.05
C PHE A 319 -23.13 -20.95 -0.44
N ASP A 320 -23.48 -20.14 0.53
CA ASP A 320 -24.07 -18.81 0.37
C ASP A 320 -23.18 -17.76 1.02
N ARG A 321 -23.07 -16.60 0.39
CA ARG A 321 -22.23 -15.51 0.85
C ARG A 321 -23.07 -14.26 1.08
N LYS A 322 -23.13 -13.75 2.32
CA LYS A 322 -23.80 -12.51 2.69
C LYS A 322 -22.85 -11.59 3.46
N GLY A 323 -22.27 -10.64 2.75
CA GLY A 323 -21.27 -9.77 3.36
C GLY A 323 -20.08 -10.57 3.89
N ASP A 324 -19.82 -10.46 5.19
CA ASP A 324 -18.74 -11.19 5.85
C ASP A 324 -19.09 -12.66 6.19
N LEU A 325 -20.35 -13.02 6.08
CA LEU A 325 -20.79 -14.37 6.45
C LEU A 325 -20.74 -15.32 5.25
N LEU A 326 -20.10 -16.45 5.46
CA LEU A 326 -20.05 -17.59 4.55
C LEU A 326 -20.80 -18.75 5.21
N THR A 327 -21.93 -19.14 4.64
CA THR A 327 -22.70 -20.30 5.09
C THR A 327 -22.43 -21.46 4.14
N VAL A 328 -21.88 -22.54 4.64
CA VAL A 328 -21.63 -23.77 3.89
C VAL A 328 -22.64 -24.81 4.32
N SER A 329 -23.24 -25.52 3.36
CA SER A 329 -24.26 -26.55 3.59
C SER A 329 -23.81 -27.87 2.98
N GLY A 330 -24.50 -28.95 3.33
CA GLY A 330 -24.20 -30.30 2.80
C GLY A 330 -23.15 -31.07 3.62
N PHE A 331 -22.98 -30.69 4.87
CA PHE A 331 -22.17 -31.42 5.83
C PHE A 331 -22.93 -32.70 6.24
N GLY A 332 -22.63 -33.83 5.58
CA GLY A 332 -23.04 -35.13 6.13
C GLY A 332 -22.28 -35.40 7.44
N SER A 333 -22.73 -36.37 8.21
CA SER A 333 -22.18 -36.76 9.54
C SER A 333 -20.68 -37.13 9.57
N ALA A 334 -19.97 -37.02 8.45
CA ALA A 334 -18.58 -37.43 8.28
C ALA A 334 -17.64 -36.36 7.73
N VAL A 335 -18.06 -35.09 7.59
CA VAL A 335 -17.18 -34.03 7.02
C VAL A 335 -16.36 -33.42 8.13
N GLY A 336 -15.18 -33.99 8.39
CA GLY A 336 -14.18 -33.42 9.30
C GLY A 336 -13.24 -32.43 8.63
N THR A 337 -13.20 -32.35 7.29
CA THR A 337 -12.27 -31.50 6.54
C THR A 337 -13.00 -30.66 5.50
N LEU A 338 -12.69 -29.37 5.45
CA LEU A 338 -13.24 -28.41 4.53
C LEU A 338 -12.12 -27.69 3.81
N THR A 339 -12.17 -27.60 2.49
CA THR A 339 -11.23 -26.81 1.68
C THR A 339 -11.95 -25.64 1.04
N LEU A 340 -11.45 -24.44 1.31
CA LEU A 340 -11.94 -23.20 0.71
C LEU A 340 -10.87 -22.61 -0.21
N ARG A 341 -11.29 -22.23 -1.41
CA ARG A 341 -10.47 -21.42 -2.31
C ARG A 341 -11.10 -20.05 -2.44
N TYR A 342 -10.32 -19.00 -2.21
CA TYR A 342 -10.78 -17.62 -2.28
C TYR A 342 -9.65 -16.69 -2.68
N ALA A 343 -10.02 -15.51 -3.19
CA ALA A 343 -9.08 -14.47 -3.55
C ALA A 343 -9.66 -13.08 -3.24
N GLY A 344 -8.78 -12.13 -2.98
CA GLY A 344 -9.20 -10.76 -2.72
C GLY A 344 -8.17 -9.97 -1.93
N TYR A 345 -8.64 -8.91 -1.29
CA TYR A 345 -7.81 -8.03 -0.49
C TYR A 345 -8.61 -7.31 0.59
N HIS A 346 -7.87 -6.79 1.57
CA HIS A 346 -8.40 -5.85 2.55
C HIS A 346 -7.88 -4.44 2.24
N PRO A 347 -8.72 -3.40 2.16
CA PRO A 347 -8.28 -2.05 1.74
C PRO A 347 -7.29 -1.38 2.70
N ARG A 348 -7.30 -1.74 3.99
CA ARG A 348 -6.38 -1.22 4.99
C ARG A 348 -5.14 -2.09 5.18
N TYR A 349 -5.28 -3.41 5.10
CA TYR A 349 -4.24 -4.37 5.36
C TYR A 349 -3.75 -4.97 4.05
N TYR A 350 -2.64 -4.43 3.56
CA TYR A 350 -2.11 -4.76 2.24
C TYR A 350 -1.58 -6.19 2.15
N SER A 351 -1.78 -6.78 0.97
CA SER A 351 -1.23 -8.07 0.60
C SER A 351 -0.93 -8.06 -0.90
N ASN A 352 0.24 -7.54 -1.27
CA ASN A 352 0.68 -7.40 -2.65
C ASN A 352 2.19 -7.61 -2.80
N ARG A 353 2.71 -7.47 -4.03
CA ARG A 353 4.13 -7.71 -4.35
C ARG A 353 5.11 -6.84 -3.57
N GLN A 354 4.67 -5.70 -3.05
CA GLN A 354 5.54 -4.78 -2.32
C GLN A 354 5.60 -5.10 -0.84
N GLY A 355 4.55 -5.68 -0.27
CA GLY A 355 4.53 -6.06 1.14
C GLY A 355 3.24 -6.76 1.55
N ILE A 356 3.29 -7.32 2.75
CA ILE A 356 2.17 -8.00 3.41
C ILE A 356 2.01 -7.41 4.81
N CYS A 357 0.79 -7.08 5.16
CA CYS A 357 0.36 -6.79 6.52
C CYS A 357 -1.01 -7.42 6.72
N LEU A 358 -1.04 -8.63 7.24
CA LEU A 358 -2.25 -9.39 7.55
C LEU A 358 -2.24 -9.72 9.05
N PRO A 359 -2.81 -8.85 9.90
CA PRO A 359 -2.91 -9.10 11.33
C PRO A 359 -3.79 -10.31 11.61
N GLY A 360 -3.45 -11.09 12.63
CA GLY A 360 -4.21 -12.26 13.04
C GLY A 360 -5.62 -11.94 13.55
N TYR A 361 -5.88 -10.68 13.88
CA TYR A 361 -7.19 -10.20 14.34
C TYR A 361 -8.15 -9.78 13.22
N ILE A 362 -7.76 -9.89 11.96
CA ILE A 362 -8.67 -9.69 10.82
C ILE A 362 -9.06 -11.04 10.23
N ALA A 363 -10.31 -11.15 9.76
CA ALA A 363 -10.83 -12.37 9.16
C ALA A 363 -10.33 -12.54 7.72
N TYR A 364 -9.00 -12.65 7.50
CA TYR A 364 -8.44 -12.94 6.18
C TYR A 364 -8.40 -14.46 5.87
N TYR A 365 -8.73 -15.30 6.85
CA TYR A 365 -9.04 -16.71 6.72
C TYR A 365 -10.37 -17.01 7.43
N PRO A 366 -11.09 -18.08 7.09
CA PRO A 366 -12.41 -18.36 7.64
C PRO A 366 -12.37 -18.58 9.15
N LEU A 367 -13.06 -17.75 9.92
CA LEU A 367 -13.24 -17.91 11.37
C LEU A 367 -14.58 -18.57 11.66
N PRO A 368 -14.69 -19.50 12.63
CA PRO A 368 -15.93 -20.14 12.97
C PRO A 368 -16.94 -19.18 13.59
N GLY A 369 -18.20 -19.32 13.22
CA GLY A 369 -19.30 -18.51 13.71
C GLY A 369 -19.52 -17.19 12.96
N SER A 370 -20.45 -16.40 13.46
CA SER A 370 -20.75 -15.05 13.00
C SER A 370 -20.03 -14.05 13.90
N ARG A 371 -19.12 -13.25 13.34
CA ARG A 371 -18.32 -12.26 14.06
C ARG A 371 -18.57 -10.87 13.51
N CYS A 372 -18.66 -9.90 14.40
CA CYS A 372 -18.77 -8.48 14.06
C CYS A 372 -17.39 -7.94 13.70
N LEU A 373 -17.15 -7.62 12.43
CA LEU A 373 -15.87 -7.08 11.97
C LEU A 373 -15.78 -5.54 12.04
N PHE A 374 -16.92 -4.88 12.23
CA PHE A 374 -16.98 -3.41 12.22
C PHE A 374 -18.09 -2.88 13.15
N ASP A 375 -17.70 -2.01 14.08
CA ASP A 375 -18.60 -1.25 14.95
C ASP A 375 -18.07 0.19 15.11
N GLY A 376 -18.40 1.04 14.13
CA GLY A 376 -17.83 2.39 14.04
C GLY A 376 -16.32 2.43 13.74
N GLY A 377 -15.69 1.29 13.63
CA GLY A 377 -14.28 1.03 13.32
C GLY A 377 -14.05 -0.47 13.22
N THR A 378 -12.86 -0.88 12.76
CA THR A 378 -12.48 -2.31 12.72
C THR A 378 -12.50 -2.88 14.15
N VAL A 379 -13.17 -3.99 14.32
CA VAL A 379 -13.18 -4.78 15.57
C VAL A 379 -12.17 -5.90 15.43
N PRO A 380 -11.15 -5.98 16.29
CA PRO A 380 -10.26 -7.14 16.32
C PRO A 380 -11.03 -8.42 16.68
N VAL A 381 -10.90 -9.44 15.85
CA VAL A 381 -11.60 -10.71 16.04
C VAL A 381 -10.57 -11.84 16.13
N LEU A 382 -10.69 -12.63 17.20
CA LEU A 382 -9.87 -13.81 17.42
C LEU A 382 -10.76 -15.06 17.50
N PRO A 383 -10.26 -16.25 17.13
CA PRO A 383 -10.93 -17.51 17.39
C PRO A 383 -11.15 -17.70 18.92
N ASP A 384 -12.24 -18.34 19.31
CA ASP A 384 -12.54 -18.62 20.72
C ASP A 384 -11.52 -19.58 21.36
N LYS A 385 -10.85 -20.38 20.54
CA LYS A 385 -9.85 -21.35 20.99
C LYS A 385 -8.64 -21.32 20.05
N PRO A 386 -7.43 -21.48 20.59
CA PRO A 386 -6.26 -21.69 19.76
C PRO A 386 -6.41 -22.91 18.87
N ALA A 387 -5.88 -22.84 17.65
CA ALA A 387 -5.87 -23.91 16.67
C ALA A 387 -4.43 -24.20 16.21
N MET A 388 -4.21 -25.37 15.62
CA MET A 388 -2.93 -25.67 14.96
C MET A 388 -2.91 -25.02 13.59
N PHE A 389 -1.93 -24.18 13.34
CA PHE A 389 -1.72 -23.55 12.05
C PHE A 389 -0.52 -24.13 11.32
N THR A 390 -0.68 -24.37 10.03
CA THR A 390 0.40 -24.57 9.06
C THR A 390 0.20 -23.54 7.95
N VAL A 391 1.18 -22.67 7.74
CA VAL A 391 1.03 -21.54 6.80
C VAL A 391 2.20 -21.54 5.82
N ARG A 392 1.87 -21.66 4.54
CA ARG A 392 2.80 -21.52 3.41
C ARG A 392 2.49 -20.24 2.68
N VAL A 393 3.50 -19.40 2.46
CA VAL A 393 3.31 -18.12 1.78
C VAL A 393 4.26 -18.02 0.59
N ASP A 394 3.67 -17.99 -0.60
CA ASP A 394 4.38 -17.65 -1.84
C ASP A 394 4.31 -16.13 -2.05
N SER A 395 5.42 -15.46 -1.80
CA SER A 395 5.57 -14.01 -1.87
C SER A 395 6.92 -13.62 -2.47
N PRO A 396 7.00 -12.52 -3.27
CA PRO A 396 8.27 -12.04 -3.80
C PRO A 396 9.27 -11.56 -2.76
N LYS A 397 8.80 -11.29 -1.53
CA LYS A 397 9.63 -10.82 -0.43
C LYS A 397 9.60 -11.78 0.76
N PRO A 398 10.63 -11.79 1.63
CA PRO A 398 10.60 -12.54 2.87
C PRO A 398 9.37 -12.24 3.71
N VAL A 399 8.78 -13.27 4.27
CA VAL A 399 7.63 -13.17 5.16
C VAL A 399 8.06 -13.51 6.58
N PHE A 400 7.55 -12.73 7.53
CA PHE A 400 7.76 -12.87 8.96
C PHE A 400 6.45 -13.24 9.64
N CYS A 401 6.53 -14.19 10.57
CA CYS A 401 5.40 -14.70 11.32
C CYS A 401 5.86 -15.04 12.75
N HIS A 402 4.96 -14.97 13.74
CA HIS A 402 5.27 -15.38 15.10
C HIS A 402 5.38 -16.91 15.26
N LEU A 403 4.79 -17.68 14.33
CA LEU A 403 4.89 -19.14 14.32
C LEU A 403 6.31 -19.59 13.95
N ARG A 404 6.67 -20.77 14.43
CA ARG A 404 7.98 -21.38 14.17
C ARG A 404 8.13 -21.68 12.68
N ARG A 405 9.20 -21.19 12.07
CA ARG A 405 9.59 -21.52 10.70
C ARG A 405 10.12 -22.94 10.62
N GLN A 406 9.61 -23.71 9.67
CA GLN A 406 10.01 -25.09 9.38
C GLN A 406 11.11 -25.12 8.31
N GLU A 407 11.73 -26.31 8.13
CA GLU A 407 12.79 -26.52 7.13
C GLU A 407 12.31 -26.32 5.68
N ASP A 408 11.04 -26.59 5.41
CA ASP A 408 10.40 -26.37 4.09
C ASP A 408 10.01 -24.91 3.84
N GLY A 409 10.31 -24.02 4.78
CA GLY A 409 9.97 -22.60 4.71
C GLY A 409 8.54 -22.26 5.15
N SER A 410 7.71 -23.24 5.50
CA SER A 410 6.39 -23.02 6.09
C SER A 410 6.52 -22.53 7.55
N PHE A 411 5.41 -22.00 8.07
CA PHE A 411 5.29 -21.63 9.48
C PHE A 411 4.28 -22.55 10.15
N SER A 412 4.60 -23.07 11.35
CA SER A 412 3.68 -23.98 12.04
C SER A 412 3.72 -23.79 13.55
N GLY A 413 2.54 -23.90 14.18
CA GLY A 413 2.38 -23.79 15.63
C GLY A 413 0.92 -23.62 16.05
N VAL A 414 0.69 -23.69 17.36
CA VAL A 414 -0.62 -23.46 17.95
C VAL A 414 -0.75 -21.99 18.29
N SER A 415 -1.81 -21.35 17.82
CA SER A 415 -2.11 -19.94 18.09
C SER A 415 -3.60 -19.65 18.00
N ASP A 416 -4.02 -18.52 18.56
CA ASP A 416 -5.38 -17.94 18.44
C ASP A 416 -5.50 -16.92 17.30
N GLY A 417 -4.47 -16.79 16.45
CA GLY A 417 -4.48 -15.96 15.26
C GLY A 417 -3.11 -15.90 14.62
N VAL A 418 -3.05 -15.72 13.31
CA VAL A 418 -1.79 -15.67 12.56
C VAL A 418 -1.57 -14.31 11.96
N THR A 419 -0.49 -13.63 12.37
CA THR A 419 -0.05 -12.36 11.78
C THR A 419 1.09 -12.61 10.80
N LEU A 420 0.94 -12.05 9.59
CA LEU A 420 1.94 -12.11 8.53
C LEU A 420 2.42 -10.70 8.19
N LEU A 421 3.72 -10.48 8.24
CA LEU A 421 4.36 -9.23 7.83
C LEU A 421 5.39 -9.49 6.73
N SER A 422 5.46 -8.60 5.77
CA SER A 422 6.49 -8.59 4.72
C SER A 422 6.72 -7.17 4.21
N GLY A 423 7.92 -6.90 3.73
CA GLY A 423 8.34 -5.57 3.28
C GLY A 423 9.69 -5.21 3.87
N PHE A 424 9.84 -3.98 4.34
CA PHE A 424 11.05 -3.52 5.03
C PHE A 424 11.05 -3.94 6.51
N VAL A 425 11.00 -5.25 6.74
CA VAL A 425 10.85 -5.89 8.05
C VAL A 425 12.09 -6.70 8.36
N SER A 426 12.47 -6.73 9.60
CA SER A 426 13.56 -7.54 10.15
C SER A 426 13.14 -8.16 11.48
N GLU A 427 13.91 -9.13 11.95
CA GLU A 427 13.70 -9.74 13.26
C GLU A 427 14.98 -9.77 14.08
N THR A 428 14.84 -9.71 15.39
CA THR A 428 15.96 -9.84 16.34
C THR A 428 15.49 -10.48 17.64
N GLU A 429 16.38 -11.13 18.36
CA GLU A 429 16.08 -11.71 19.67
C GLU A 429 16.55 -10.78 20.78
N ILE A 430 15.65 -10.41 21.69
CA ILE A 430 15.94 -9.53 22.83
C ILE A 430 15.30 -10.12 24.09
N GLY A 431 16.12 -10.48 25.07
CA GLY A 431 15.62 -10.98 26.36
C GLY A 431 14.84 -12.30 26.28
N GLY A 432 15.11 -13.13 25.29
CA GLY A 432 14.41 -14.39 25.03
C GLY A 432 13.08 -14.24 24.29
N VAL A 433 12.82 -13.07 23.70
CA VAL A 433 11.63 -12.79 22.88
C VAL A 433 12.08 -12.35 21.49
N THR A 434 11.49 -12.91 20.45
CA THR A 434 11.69 -12.46 19.07
C THR A 434 10.95 -11.16 18.85
N VAL A 435 11.63 -10.12 18.37
CA VAL A 435 11.01 -8.85 17.99
C VAL A 435 11.06 -8.70 16.49
N ILE A 436 9.90 -8.60 15.85
CA ILE A 436 9.72 -8.38 14.41
C ILE A 436 9.38 -6.89 14.23
N TYR A 437 10.16 -6.16 13.46
CA TYR A 437 10.12 -4.70 13.41
C TYR A 437 10.43 -4.12 12.03
N PRO A 438 9.92 -2.90 11.70
CA PRO A 438 10.27 -2.21 10.46
C PRO A 438 11.63 -1.52 10.57
N TYR A 439 12.61 -1.91 9.78
CA TYR A 439 13.95 -1.32 9.85
C TYR A 439 14.07 0.08 9.18
N LEU A 440 13.04 0.55 8.48
CA LEU A 440 13.00 1.93 7.97
C LEU A 440 12.61 2.96 9.05
N ASP A 441 12.08 2.53 10.19
CA ASP A 441 11.77 3.42 11.31
C ASP A 441 13.03 3.65 12.16
N SER A 442 13.80 4.67 11.76
CA SER A 442 15.04 5.02 12.44
C SER A 442 14.84 5.57 13.85
N ASP A 443 13.65 5.97 14.24
CA ASP A 443 13.40 6.57 15.55
C ASP A 443 13.06 5.51 16.61
N GLN A 444 12.21 4.55 16.25
CA GLN A 444 11.77 3.50 17.16
C GLN A 444 12.60 2.21 17.06
N CYS A 445 13.17 1.96 15.89
CA CYS A 445 13.80 0.67 15.57
C CYS A 445 15.32 0.74 15.45
N ARG A 446 15.97 1.78 16.01
CA ARG A 446 17.42 1.73 16.25
C ARG A 446 17.74 0.58 17.20
N PRO A 447 18.78 -0.21 16.94
CA PRO A 447 19.11 -1.38 17.76
C PRO A 447 19.15 -1.11 19.26
N GLU A 448 19.69 0.05 19.67
CA GLU A 448 19.77 0.45 21.07
C GLU A 448 18.41 0.81 21.67
N ALA A 449 17.59 1.59 20.95
CA ALA A 449 16.25 1.97 21.38
C ALA A 449 15.34 0.73 21.43
N LEU A 450 15.36 -0.09 20.38
CA LEU A 450 14.60 -1.33 20.30
C LEU A 450 14.94 -2.26 21.47
N LYS A 451 16.24 -2.43 21.78
CA LYS A 451 16.70 -3.24 22.91
C LYS A 451 16.24 -2.66 24.26
N SER A 452 16.41 -1.35 24.46
CA SER A 452 16.02 -0.69 25.71
C SER A 452 14.52 -0.80 25.95
N GLU A 453 13.72 -0.39 24.97
CA GLU A 453 12.24 -0.41 25.07
C GLU A 453 11.69 -1.83 25.28
N THR A 454 12.25 -2.83 24.59
CA THR A 454 11.86 -4.22 24.79
C THR A 454 12.18 -4.71 26.20
N LEU A 455 13.36 -4.41 26.72
CA LEU A 455 13.74 -4.82 28.08
C LEU A 455 12.90 -4.09 29.14
N ASP A 456 12.55 -2.82 28.90
CA ASP A 456 11.68 -2.06 29.80
C ASP A 456 10.26 -2.65 29.81
N PHE A 457 9.72 -3.00 28.66
CA PHE A 457 8.45 -3.71 28.54
C PHE A 457 8.48 -5.06 29.27
N LEU A 458 9.53 -5.86 29.11
CA LEU A 458 9.66 -7.16 29.80
C LEU A 458 9.80 -6.99 31.31
N ARG A 459 10.41 -5.90 31.80
CA ARG A 459 10.43 -5.56 33.24
C ARG A 459 9.04 -5.18 33.76
N ALA A 460 8.32 -4.32 33.03
CA ALA A 460 6.94 -3.93 33.39
C ALA A 460 6.02 -5.15 33.43
N ARG A 461 6.12 -6.05 32.45
CA ARG A 461 5.39 -7.31 32.41
C ARG A 461 5.62 -8.17 33.66
N ARG A 462 6.90 -8.34 34.07
CA ARG A 462 7.26 -9.09 35.26
C ARG A 462 6.70 -8.42 36.53
N ALA A 463 6.79 -7.09 36.60
CA ALA A 463 6.24 -6.32 37.74
C ALA A 463 4.72 -6.46 37.84
N ALA A 464 4.01 -6.55 36.70
CA ALA A 464 2.57 -6.81 36.64
C ALA A 464 2.19 -8.27 36.92
N GLY A 465 3.16 -9.18 37.09
CA GLY A 465 2.90 -10.60 37.36
C GLY A 465 2.33 -11.37 36.16
N ASP A 466 2.47 -10.86 34.92
CA ASP A 466 1.95 -11.54 33.73
C ASP A 466 2.86 -12.74 33.38
N THR A 467 2.35 -13.95 33.62
CA THR A 467 3.03 -15.22 33.38
C THR A 467 2.62 -15.90 32.07
N ARG A 468 1.71 -15.31 31.30
CA ARG A 468 1.24 -15.88 30.02
C ARG A 468 2.44 -16.05 29.07
N PRO A 469 2.45 -17.04 28.18
CA PRO A 469 3.52 -17.19 27.18
C PRO A 469 3.71 -15.91 26.35
N LEU A 470 4.97 -15.57 26.03
CA LEU A 470 5.30 -14.49 25.12
C LEU A 470 6.58 -14.88 24.37
N ASN A 471 6.41 -15.30 23.14
CA ASN A 471 7.50 -15.73 22.28
C ASN A 471 7.91 -14.63 21.30
N THR A 472 6.94 -13.79 20.88
CA THR A 472 7.17 -12.79 19.83
C THR A 472 6.45 -11.47 20.14
N ILE A 473 7.11 -10.37 19.80
CA ILE A 473 6.52 -9.03 19.71
C ILE A 473 6.59 -8.60 18.24
N MET A 474 5.44 -8.25 17.65
CA MET A 474 5.34 -7.78 16.27
C MET A 474 5.00 -6.30 16.24
N ILE A 475 5.88 -5.47 15.70
CA ILE A 475 5.61 -4.04 15.51
C ILE A 475 4.81 -3.89 14.23
N MET A 476 3.56 -3.44 14.37
CA MET A 476 2.62 -3.28 13.26
C MET A 476 2.73 -1.89 12.63
N PRO A 477 2.42 -1.75 11.33
CA PRO A 477 2.38 -0.45 10.71
C PRO A 477 1.26 0.42 11.29
N TYR A 478 1.53 1.72 11.41
CA TYR A 478 0.49 2.69 11.72
C TYR A 478 -0.36 2.97 10.46
N ILE A 479 -1.60 2.53 10.46
CA ILE A 479 -2.58 2.69 9.36
C ILE A 479 -3.92 3.20 9.87
N ASN A 480 -3.92 4.31 10.62
CA ASN A 480 -5.12 4.83 11.29
C ASN A 480 -5.86 3.78 12.14
N ASN A 481 -5.10 2.99 12.88
CA ASN A 481 -5.63 1.93 13.70
C ASN A 481 -6.56 2.49 14.78
N THR A 482 -7.65 1.80 15.05
CA THR A 482 -8.50 2.05 16.22
C THR A 482 -7.72 1.82 17.52
N ALA A 483 -8.23 2.29 18.64
CA ALA A 483 -7.58 2.06 19.94
C ALA A 483 -7.38 0.55 20.20
N ALA A 484 -8.39 -0.26 19.88
CA ALA A 484 -8.33 -1.72 20.02
C ALA A 484 -7.31 -2.42 19.13
N GLU A 485 -7.03 -1.87 17.94
CA GLU A 485 -6.03 -2.42 17.02
C GLU A 485 -4.59 -2.00 17.34
N ARG A 486 -4.39 -0.95 18.15
CA ARG A 486 -3.05 -0.43 18.47
C ARG A 486 -2.21 -1.39 19.26
N THR A 487 -2.83 -2.22 20.07
CA THR A 487 -2.19 -3.28 20.84
C THR A 487 -3.15 -4.44 20.96
N VAL A 488 -2.78 -5.58 20.37
CA VAL A 488 -3.57 -6.81 20.45
C VAL A 488 -2.71 -7.90 21.08
N ARG A 489 -3.26 -8.49 22.14
CA ARG A 489 -2.64 -9.62 22.85
C ARG A 489 -3.22 -10.93 22.34
N TYR A 490 -2.35 -11.84 21.93
CA TYR A 490 -2.65 -13.20 21.56
C TYR A 490 -2.17 -14.18 22.63
N ALA A 491 -2.46 -15.45 22.45
CA ALA A 491 -2.09 -16.47 23.41
C ALA A 491 -0.57 -16.55 23.66
N ASP A 492 0.26 -16.37 22.64
CA ASP A 492 1.71 -16.56 22.68
C ASP A 492 2.53 -15.39 22.12
N TYR A 493 1.87 -14.33 21.60
CA TYR A 493 2.55 -13.16 21.09
C TYR A 493 1.73 -11.87 21.30
N ILE A 494 2.35 -10.73 20.97
CA ILE A 494 1.71 -9.42 21.01
C ILE A 494 1.97 -8.73 19.68
N SER A 495 0.94 -8.12 19.11
CA SER A 495 1.09 -7.15 18.04
C SER A 495 0.82 -5.74 18.57
N GLY A 496 1.69 -4.79 18.22
CA GLY A 496 1.54 -3.40 18.69
C GLY A 496 2.22 -2.41 17.76
N ILE A 497 1.78 -1.16 17.79
CA ILE A 497 2.33 -0.11 16.91
C ILE A 497 3.69 0.40 17.42
N GLN A 498 3.90 0.39 18.73
CA GLN A 498 5.09 0.90 19.40
C GLN A 498 5.37 0.10 20.65
N ILE A 499 6.61 -0.36 20.85
CA ILE A 499 6.98 -1.14 22.04
C ILE A 499 6.83 -0.31 23.32
N ARG A 500 7.26 0.96 23.29
CA ARG A 500 7.20 1.85 24.46
C ARG A 500 5.80 2.04 25.04
N THR A 501 4.75 1.87 24.23
CA THR A 501 3.36 2.03 24.68
C THR A 501 2.71 0.72 25.11
N LEU A 502 3.35 -0.44 24.86
CA LEU A 502 2.78 -1.74 25.20
C LEU A 502 2.54 -1.91 26.69
N ALA A 503 3.49 -1.47 27.52
CA ALA A 503 3.38 -1.58 28.98
C ALA A 503 2.20 -0.75 29.50
N ASP A 504 2.08 0.50 29.04
CA ASP A 504 1.01 1.39 29.46
C ASP A 504 -0.37 0.87 28.98
N THR A 505 -0.43 0.36 27.75
CA THR A 505 -1.69 -0.17 27.20
C THR A 505 -2.14 -1.46 27.86
N LEU A 506 -1.20 -2.34 28.25
CA LEU A 506 -1.52 -3.66 28.78
C LEU A 506 -1.56 -3.74 30.31
N TYR A 507 -0.88 -2.81 31.01
CA TYR A 507 -0.64 -2.92 32.45
C TYR A 507 -0.91 -1.62 33.24
N ALA A 508 -1.22 -0.47 32.60
CA ALA A 508 -1.45 0.80 33.30
C ALA A 508 -2.75 0.83 34.09
N ASP A 509 -3.78 0.16 33.58
CA ASP A 509 -5.03 0.00 34.28
C ASP A 509 -5.00 -1.34 35.02
N GLY A 510 -4.82 -1.32 36.33
CA GLY A 510 -4.93 -2.51 37.19
C GLY A 510 -6.32 -3.21 37.16
N GLU A 511 -7.11 -2.86 36.14
CA GLU A 511 -8.42 -3.38 35.78
C GLU A 511 -8.41 -3.89 34.33
N GLY A 512 -7.39 -4.67 33.98
CA GLY A 512 -7.37 -5.45 32.74
C GLY A 512 -8.37 -6.59 32.84
N GLU A 513 -9.64 -6.30 32.81
CA GLU A 513 -10.71 -7.28 32.66
C GLU A 513 -10.81 -7.76 31.21
N ARG A 514 -10.56 -9.06 31.08
CA ARG A 514 -11.31 -10.27 30.70
C ARG A 514 -11.67 -10.38 29.23
#